data_71fbae51dd6fa191be4f67aa983066d9
#
_entry.id   71fbae51dd6fa191be4f67aa983066d9
#
_cell.length_a   1.000
_cell.length_b   1.000
_cell.length_c   1.000
_cell.angle_alpha   90.00
_cell.angle_beta   90.00
_cell.angle_gamma   90.00
#
_symmetry.space_group_name_H-M   'P 1'
#
loop_
_entity.id
_entity.type
_entity.pdbx_description
1 polymer ?
#
loop_
_entity_poly.entity_id
_entity_poly.type
_entity_poly.pdbx_seq_one_letter_code
_entity_poly.pdbx_strand_id
1 'polypeptide(L)'
;ETDEGKRTAVYNKRGVMDGVQDYYNFNFYPEFKTPDWAKGALFYQIFTDRFCNGDPTNDVLDREYSYVKLHSEQEKDWQAYPHDMDVCHFYGGDLQGIMHKLDYLQDLGIEVLYLNPIFVSPSNHKYDIQDYDYIDPHYGKIVVDEGNTLPDWENNNMNASKYISRVTDKRNLEASNEFFIHFVEEVHKKGMRVILDGVFNHCGSFNKWMDAERIYENQYGYEKGAFVDANSPYRHFFKFYNQNAWPYNDDYDGWWGHKTLPKLNYEESRQLYDYILNVGRKWVSPPYNADGWRLDVAADLGQSEDFNHQFWRDFRTAVKEANPEAIILAEHYEDAGSWLMGDQWDTIMNYSAFMEPVTWFLTGMEKHSDERRGDLLGNTQAFVDAMVYHMSRFQYPSLMVSMNELSNHDHSRFLTRTNHIVGRVDKLGSEVANQNVNKFVFMEAVIIQMTWPGAPTVYYGDEAGVCGFTDPDNRRTYPWGHEDK
;
A
#
# COMPACT_ATOMS: atom_id res chain seq x y z
N GLU A 1 -43.72 7.03 -14.30
CA GLU A 1 -44.79 7.88 -14.82
C GLU A 1 -45.93 7.86 -13.84
N THR A 2 -46.47 9.02 -13.48
CA THR A 2 -47.67 9.09 -12.67
C THR A 2 -48.90 9.28 -13.59
N ASP A 3 -50.04 8.73 -13.24
CA ASP A 3 -51.28 8.71 -14.04
C ASP A 3 -51.80 10.10 -14.48
N GLU A 4 -51.25 11.16 -13.93
CA GLU A 4 -51.66 12.55 -14.29
C GLU A 4 -50.87 13.13 -15.47
N GLY A 5 -49.96 12.36 -16.11
CA GLY A 5 -49.33 12.65 -17.43
C GLY A 5 -48.54 13.96 -17.51
N LYS A 6 -48.16 14.59 -16.39
CA LYS A 6 -47.53 15.90 -16.38
C LYS A 6 -46.12 15.97 -15.76
N ARG A 7 -45.67 14.92 -15.09
CA ARG A 7 -44.30 14.85 -14.56
C ARG A 7 -43.78 13.44 -14.65
N THR A 8 -42.66 13.25 -15.34
CA THR A 8 -41.87 12.01 -15.35
C THR A 8 -40.73 12.17 -14.36
N ALA A 9 -40.67 11.29 -13.38
CA ALA A 9 -39.54 11.22 -12.49
C ALA A 9 -38.74 9.95 -12.78
N VAL A 10 -37.42 10.04 -12.70
CA VAL A 10 -36.51 8.91 -12.88
C VAL A 10 -35.96 8.51 -11.51
N TYR A 11 -36.09 7.25 -11.17
CA TYR A 11 -35.44 6.68 -9.98
C TYR A 11 -34.16 5.97 -10.36
N ASN A 12 -33.04 6.41 -9.81
CA ASN A 12 -31.71 5.86 -10.05
C ASN A 12 -30.89 5.78 -8.73
N LYS A 13 -29.59 5.51 -8.80
CA LYS A 13 -28.71 5.39 -7.62
C LYS A 13 -28.69 6.63 -6.71
N ARG A 14 -29.04 7.80 -7.22
CA ARG A 14 -29.16 9.04 -6.43
C ARG A 14 -30.55 9.25 -5.82
N GLY A 15 -31.52 8.39 -6.14
CA GLY A 15 -32.90 8.54 -5.74
C GLY A 15 -33.80 9.07 -6.87
N VAL A 16 -34.86 9.85 -6.52
CA VAL A 16 -35.79 10.39 -7.49
C VAL A 16 -35.25 11.68 -8.08
N MET A 17 -35.23 11.77 -9.42
CA MET A 17 -34.70 12.90 -10.18
C MET A 17 -35.67 13.30 -11.31
N ASP A 18 -35.61 14.56 -11.75
CA ASP A 18 -36.45 15.11 -12.82
C ASP A 18 -35.98 14.70 -14.23
N GLY A 19 -34.82 14.05 -14.39
CA GLY A 19 -34.27 13.66 -15.69
C GLY A 19 -33.33 12.46 -15.61
N VAL A 20 -33.06 11.85 -16.78
CA VAL A 20 -32.14 10.75 -16.91
C VAL A 20 -30.71 11.28 -16.77
N GLN A 21 -29.93 10.65 -15.92
CA GLN A 21 -28.47 10.84 -15.80
C GLN A 21 -27.82 9.46 -15.85
N ASP A 22 -27.20 9.14 -16.97
CA ASP A 22 -26.71 7.79 -17.26
C ASP A 22 -25.71 7.25 -16.23
N TYR A 23 -24.91 8.13 -15.61
CA TYR A 23 -23.97 7.76 -14.53
C TYR A 23 -24.64 7.11 -13.32
N TYR A 24 -25.90 7.43 -13.06
CA TYR A 24 -26.62 6.94 -11.88
C TYR A 24 -27.59 5.81 -12.19
N ASN A 25 -27.59 5.31 -13.42
CA ASN A 25 -28.43 4.17 -13.77
C ASN A 25 -28.05 2.94 -12.93
N PHE A 26 -29.06 2.15 -12.57
CA PHE A 26 -28.81 0.84 -12.00
C PHE A 26 -28.30 -0.08 -13.11
N ASN A 27 -27.04 -0.50 -12.95
CA ASN A 27 -26.44 -1.48 -13.84
C ASN A 27 -26.49 -2.86 -13.19
N PHE A 28 -26.75 -3.86 -13.97
CA PHE A 28 -26.81 -5.24 -13.50
C PHE A 28 -25.72 -6.06 -14.20
N TYR A 29 -24.78 -6.56 -13.41
CA TYR A 29 -23.67 -7.41 -13.87
C TYR A 29 -23.82 -8.75 -13.18
N PRO A 30 -24.54 -9.74 -13.79
CA PRO A 30 -24.90 -11.00 -13.11
C PRO A 30 -23.70 -11.83 -12.69
N GLU A 31 -22.58 -11.71 -13.40
CA GLU A 31 -21.34 -12.44 -13.10
C GLU A 31 -20.41 -11.71 -12.12
N PHE A 32 -20.72 -10.44 -11.79
CA PHE A 32 -19.88 -9.69 -10.89
C PHE A 32 -20.14 -10.02 -9.43
N LYS A 33 -19.20 -10.71 -8.82
CA LYS A 33 -19.19 -11.04 -7.40
C LYS A 33 -17.88 -10.62 -6.77
N THR A 34 -17.97 -10.07 -5.58
CA THR A 34 -16.83 -9.86 -4.69
C THR A 34 -16.81 -10.95 -3.64
N PRO A 35 -15.67 -11.31 -3.06
CA PRO A 35 -15.59 -12.34 -2.04
C PRO A 35 -16.53 -12.05 -0.86
N ASP A 36 -17.33 -13.04 -0.47
CA ASP A 36 -18.31 -12.86 0.61
C ASP A 36 -17.66 -12.57 1.96
N TRP A 37 -16.49 -13.13 2.19
CA TRP A 37 -15.73 -12.93 3.42
C TRP A 37 -15.27 -11.46 3.61
N ALA A 38 -15.13 -10.69 2.52
CA ALA A 38 -14.65 -9.30 2.58
C ALA A 38 -15.77 -8.28 2.83
N LYS A 39 -17.05 -8.68 2.67
CA LYS A 39 -18.19 -7.78 2.81
C LYS A 39 -18.38 -7.36 4.26
N GLY A 40 -18.08 -6.11 4.56
CA GLY A 40 -18.17 -5.56 5.92
C GLY A 40 -17.13 -6.11 6.89
N ALA A 41 -16.13 -6.84 6.41
CA ALA A 41 -15.06 -7.36 7.26
C ALA A 41 -14.20 -6.24 7.85
N LEU A 42 -13.73 -6.44 9.07
CA LEU A 42 -12.87 -5.49 9.75
C LEU A 42 -11.41 -5.71 9.33
N PHE A 43 -10.88 -4.76 8.57
CA PHE A 43 -9.50 -4.76 8.10
C PHE A 43 -8.59 -4.02 9.06
N TYR A 44 -7.33 -4.44 9.10
CA TYR A 44 -6.28 -3.79 9.86
C TYR A 44 -5.03 -3.62 9.00
N GLN A 45 -4.67 -2.37 8.71
CA GLN A 45 -3.49 -2.04 7.91
C GLN A 45 -2.26 -1.98 8.81
N ILE A 46 -1.21 -2.70 8.42
CA ILE A 46 0.06 -2.77 9.16
C ILE A 46 1.21 -2.22 8.32
N PHE A 47 1.88 -1.20 8.84
CA PHE A 47 3.20 -0.79 8.38
C PHE A 47 4.25 -1.59 9.17
N THR A 48 4.77 -2.65 8.54
CA THR A 48 5.46 -3.76 9.24
C THR A 48 6.62 -3.30 10.10
N ASP A 49 7.50 -2.42 9.58
CA ASP A 49 8.67 -1.90 10.31
C ASP A 49 8.31 -1.20 11.65
N ARG A 50 7.07 -0.71 11.79
CA ARG A 50 6.62 0.11 12.91
C ARG A 50 5.62 -0.56 13.84
N PHE A 51 5.28 -1.83 13.59
CA PHE A 51 4.26 -2.51 14.36
C PHE A 51 4.82 -3.27 15.57
N CYS A 52 5.71 -4.21 15.36
CA CYS A 52 6.34 -4.99 16.44
C CYS A 52 7.61 -5.69 15.93
N ASN A 53 8.72 -5.52 16.65
CA ASN A 53 9.95 -6.29 16.42
C ASN A 53 9.83 -7.65 17.13
N GLY A 54 9.89 -8.74 16.38
CA GLY A 54 9.77 -10.11 16.88
C GLY A 54 11.07 -10.91 16.80
N ASP A 55 11.98 -10.52 15.90
CA ASP A 55 13.26 -11.20 15.66
C ASP A 55 14.39 -10.18 15.41
N PRO A 56 15.03 -9.65 16.46
CA PRO A 56 16.10 -8.65 16.30
C PRO A 56 17.32 -9.13 15.48
N THR A 57 17.38 -10.40 15.13
CA THR A 57 18.47 -10.93 14.30
C THR A 57 18.35 -10.61 12.82
N ASN A 58 17.14 -10.20 12.38
CA ASN A 58 16.89 -9.79 11.02
C ASN A 58 16.88 -8.26 10.82
N ASP A 59 17.05 -7.48 11.89
CA ASP A 59 17.02 -6.01 11.82
C ASP A 59 18.01 -5.46 10.79
N VAL A 60 17.62 -4.39 10.09
CA VAL A 60 18.52 -3.59 9.27
C VAL A 60 19.58 -2.95 10.16
N LEU A 61 20.84 -3.03 9.76
CA LEU A 61 21.95 -2.52 10.55
C LEU A 61 22.33 -1.10 10.15
N ASP A 62 23.00 -0.41 11.07
CA ASP A 62 23.64 0.88 10.77
C ASP A 62 24.63 0.70 9.62
N ARG A 63 24.50 1.50 8.56
CA ARG A 63 25.37 1.48 7.38
C ARG A 63 25.39 0.12 6.67
N GLU A 64 24.32 -0.61 6.70
CA GLU A 64 24.22 -1.86 5.95
C GLU A 64 24.33 -1.58 4.44
N TYR A 65 23.74 -0.49 3.98
CA TYR A 65 23.80 0.05 2.61
C TYR A 65 23.55 1.57 2.63
N SER A 66 23.60 2.18 1.43
CA SER A 66 23.25 3.59 1.23
C SER A 66 22.03 3.69 0.30
N TYR A 67 21.02 4.46 0.69
CA TYR A 67 19.85 4.78 -0.13
C TYR A 67 19.67 6.29 -0.22
N VAL A 68 19.48 6.84 -1.41
CA VAL A 68 19.43 8.29 -1.68
C VAL A 68 20.58 9.09 -1.03
N LYS A 69 21.77 8.48 -0.96
CA LYS A 69 22.98 9.00 -0.28
C LYS A 69 22.88 9.11 1.25
N LEU A 70 21.89 8.50 1.85
CA LEU A 70 21.77 8.32 3.29
C LEU A 70 22.14 6.87 3.62
N HIS A 71 22.85 6.65 4.70
CA HIS A 71 23.09 5.30 5.20
C HIS A 71 21.81 4.76 5.87
N SER A 72 21.63 3.44 5.79
CA SER A 72 20.66 2.76 6.63
C SER A 72 21.02 2.95 8.09
N GLU A 73 20.03 3.17 8.94
CA GLU A 73 20.18 3.42 10.36
C GLU A 73 19.12 2.63 11.14
N GLN A 74 19.56 1.91 12.17
CA GLN A 74 18.67 1.23 13.09
C GLN A 74 18.25 2.19 14.20
N GLU A 75 16.97 2.53 14.31
CA GLU A 75 16.44 3.25 15.45
C GLU A 75 16.35 2.31 16.67
N LYS A 76 17.00 2.69 17.76
CA LYS A 76 17.09 1.87 18.99
C LYS A 76 16.06 2.26 20.04
N ASP A 77 15.48 3.44 19.89
CA ASP A 77 14.38 3.90 20.74
C ASP A 77 13.05 3.67 20.00
N TRP A 78 12.35 2.59 20.35
CA TRP A 78 11.05 2.28 19.77
C TRP A 78 10.03 3.41 19.91
N GLN A 79 10.21 4.34 20.86
CA GLN A 79 9.34 5.49 21.09
C GLN A 79 9.77 6.74 20.30
N ALA A 80 10.89 6.72 19.62
CA ALA A 80 11.34 7.85 18.81
C ALA A 80 10.33 8.16 17.69
N TYR A 81 10.21 9.45 17.35
CA TYR A 81 9.39 9.84 16.20
C TYR A 81 10.17 9.67 14.89
N PRO A 82 9.46 9.41 13.77
CA PRO A 82 10.07 9.38 12.44
C PRO A 82 10.80 10.70 12.13
N HIS A 83 11.90 10.61 11.39
CA HIS A 83 12.65 11.76 10.91
C HIS A 83 11.97 12.41 9.69
N ASP A 84 12.31 13.66 9.36
CA ASP A 84 11.71 14.40 8.22
C ASP A 84 11.93 13.71 6.86
N MET A 85 13.06 13.01 6.70
CA MET A 85 13.39 12.19 5.52
C MET A 85 13.55 10.72 5.93
N ASP A 86 12.48 10.15 6.45
CA ASP A 86 12.49 8.82 7.02
C ASP A 86 12.25 7.72 5.97
N VAL A 87 13.27 7.44 5.16
CA VAL A 87 13.26 6.32 4.21
C VAL A 87 14.30 5.24 4.54
N CYS A 88 15.31 5.60 5.37
CA CYS A 88 16.44 4.73 5.73
C CYS A 88 16.55 4.43 7.23
N HIS A 89 15.61 4.91 8.07
CA HIS A 89 15.55 4.57 9.48
C HIS A 89 14.61 3.41 9.71
N PHE A 90 15.08 2.40 10.41
CA PHE A 90 14.37 1.14 10.62
C PHE A 90 14.19 0.88 12.11
N TYR A 91 12.97 0.56 12.51
CA TYR A 91 12.63 0.21 13.89
C TYR A 91 12.65 -1.30 14.13
N GLY A 92 12.76 -2.09 13.07
CA GLY A 92 12.94 -3.53 13.14
C GLY A 92 11.63 -4.32 13.29
N GLY A 93 10.47 -3.72 13.07
CA GLY A 93 9.22 -4.48 13.01
C GLY A 93 9.26 -5.50 11.86
N ASP A 94 8.71 -6.70 12.10
CA ASP A 94 8.81 -7.84 11.19
C ASP A 94 7.57 -8.76 11.25
N LEU A 95 7.54 -9.79 10.39
CA LEU A 95 6.44 -10.77 10.38
C LEU A 95 6.37 -11.60 11.66
N GLN A 96 7.51 -11.86 12.33
CA GLN A 96 7.53 -12.54 13.62
C GLN A 96 6.85 -11.70 14.70
N GLY A 97 7.07 -10.38 14.69
CA GLY A 97 6.41 -9.44 15.59
C GLY A 97 4.90 -9.38 15.36
N ILE A 98 4.46 -9.40 14.10
CA ILE A 98 3.02 -9.50 13.79
C ILE A 98 2.46 -10.82 14.33
N MET A 99 3.16 -11.94 14.16
CA MET A 99 2.75 -13.24 14.70
C MET A 99 2.59 -13.21 16.22
N HIS A 100 3.48 -12.54 16.94
CA HIS A 100 3.36 -12.37 18.39
C HIS A 100 2.14 -11.57 18.83
N LYS A 101 1.51 -10.84 17.91
CA LYS A 101 0.35 -9.98 18.18
C LYS A 101 -0.97 -10.50 17.59
N LEU A 102 -0.99 -11.72 17.04
CA LEU A 102 -2.21 -12.29 16.44
C LEU A 102 -3.34 -12.46 17.46
N ASP A 103 -3.04 -12.80 18.72
CA ASP A 103 -4.06 -12.87 19.76
C ASP A 103 -4.68 -11.50 20.05
N TYR A 104 -3.86 -10.45 20.12
CA TYR A 104 -4.32 -9.07 20.25
C TYR A 104 -5.24 -8.66 19.09
N LEU A 105 -4.83 -8.94 17.87
CA LEU A 105 -5.61 -8.60 16.67
C LEU A 105 -6.93 -9.39 16.62
N GLN A 106 -6.92 -10.66 17.00
CA GLN A 106 -8.12 -11.48 17.12
C GLN A 106 -9.08 -10.94 18.20
N ASP A 107 -8.56 -10.56 19.37
CA ASP A 107 -9.34 -9.98 20.46
C ASP A 107 -9.94 -8.62 20.09
N LEU A 108 -9.25 -7.85 19.22
CA LEU A 108 -9.76 -6.61 18.66
C LEU A 108 -10.88 -6.85 17.63
N GLY A 109 -11.06 -8.09 17.20
CA GLY A 109 -12.07 -8.48 16.21
C GLY A 109 -11.62 -8.33 14.75
N ILE A 110 -10.31 -8.23 14.52
CA ILE A 110 -9.76 -8.11 13.15
C ILE A 110 -10.01 -9.41 12.37
N GLU A 111 -10.46 -9.25 11.13
CA GLU A 111 -10.73 -10.35 10.22
C GLU A 111 -9.73 -10.40 9.05
N VAL A 112 -9.11 -9.25 8.71
CA VAL A 112 -8.20 -9.15 7.56
C VAL A 112 -6.99 -8.28 7.91
N LEU A 113 -5.80 -8.81 7.68
CA LEU A 113 -4.53 -8.06 7.75
C LEU A 113 -4.17 -7.55 6.35
N TYR A 114 -4.12 -6.25 6.18
CA TYR A 114 -3.52 -5.63 5.00
C TYR A 114 -2.10 -5.19 5.38
N LEU A 115 -1.11 -5.82 4.75
CA LEU A 115 0.30 -5.51 4.94
C LEU A 115 0.77 -4.51 3.89
N ASN A 116 1.34 -3.37 4.29
CA ASN A 116 2.14 -2.55 3.40
C ASN A 116 3.26 -3.41 2.77
N PRO A 117 3.93 -2.99 1.68
CA PRO A 117 4.81 -3.88 0.93
C PRO A 117 5.81 -4.62 1.82
N ILE A 118 5.98 -5.92 1.57
CA ILE A 118 6.87 -6.81 2.35
C ILE A 118 7.90 -7.54 1.50
N PHE A 119 7.92 -7.28 0.19
CA PHE A 119 8.93 -7.84 -0.71
C PHE A 119 10.29 -7.16 -0.51
N VAL A 120 11.36 -7.82 -0.96
CA VAL A 120 12.72 -7.25 -0.86
C VAL A 120 12.74 -5.82 -1.39
N SER A 121 13.17 -4.87 -0.58
CA SER A 121 13.20 -3.44 -0.90
C SER A 121 14.14 -2.68 0.04
N PRO A 122 14.85 -1.66 -0.43
CA PRO A 122 15.82 -0.94 0.38
C PRO A 122 15.22 0.08 1.35
N SER A 123 14.04 0.64 1.07
CA SER A 123 13.43 1.62 1.98
C SER A 123 12.60 0.94 3.09
N ASN A 124 12.32 1.70 4.15
CA ASN A 124 11.42 1.24 5.22
C ASN A 124 9.97 1.12 4.78
N HIS A 125 9.53 1.93 3.79
CA HIS A 125 8.17 1.86 3.22
C HIS A 125 7.99 0.75 2.18
N LYS A 126 9.08 0.30 1.56
CA LYS A 126 9.15 -0.82 0.59
C LYS A 126 8.30 -0.68 -0.68
N TYR A 127 7.91 0.56 -1.07
CA TYR A 127 7.29 0.82 -2.37
C TYR A 127 8.30 0.86 -3.53
N ASP A 128 9.56 0.61 -3.28
CA ASP A 128 10.67 0.52 -4.22
C ASP A 128 11.17 -0.93 -4.34
N ILE A 129 10.28 -1.82 -4.82
CA ILE A 129 10.50 -3.26 -4.87
C ILE A 129 11.80 -3.62 -5.59
N GLN A 130 12.63 -4.40 -4.93
CA GLN A 130 13.89 -4.94 -5.43
C GLN A 130 13.74 -6.34 -6.04
N ASP A 131 12.89 -7.18 -5.44
CA ASP A 131 12.59 -8.52 -5.95
C ASP A 131 11.15 -8.92 -5.61
N TYR A 132 10.30 -9.13 -6.63
CA TYR A 132 8.90 -9.53 -6.47
C TYR A 132 8.69 -11.00 -6.11
N ASP A 133 9.75 -11.81 -6.18
CA ASP A 133 9.65 -13.24 -5.96
C ASP A 133 9.88 -13.66 -4.51
N TYR A 134 10.36 -12.72 -3.67
CA TYR A 134 10.79 -13.03 -2.31
C TYR A 134 10.37 -11.99 -1.29
N ILE A 135 9.98 -12.49 -0.12
CA ILE A 135 9.81 -11.67 1.08
C ILE A 135 11.16 -11.12 1.51
N ASP A 136 11.19 -9.87 1.95
CA ASP A 136 12.40 -9.25 2.45
C ASP A 136 12.97 -10.04 3.65
N PRO A 137 14.24 -10.48 3.61
CA PRO A 137 14.84 -11.18 4.73
C PRO A 137 14.85 -10.39 6.05
N HIS A 138 14.82 -9.06 5.99
CA HIS A 138 14.68 -8.21 7.17
C HIS A 138 13.26 -8.24 7.78
N TYR A 139 12.27 -8.75 7.05
CA TYR A 139 10.93 -9.05 7.57
C TYR A 139 10.71 -10.55 7.79
N GLY A 140 11.54 -11.38 7.16
CA GLY A 140 11.49 -12.83 7.20
C GLY A 140 12.58 -13.45 8.04
N LYS A 141 13.50 -14.19 7.36
CA LYS A 141 14.61 -14.93 8.02
C LYS A 141 15.94 -14.70 7.32
N ILE A 142 16.95 -14.36 8.12
CA ILE A 142 18.34 -14.29 7.71
C ILE A 142 19.05 -15.52 8.28
N VAL A 143 19.40 -16.48 7.41
CA VAL A 143 20.11 -17.73 7.79
C VAL A 143 21.57 -17.68 7.39
N VAL A 144 21.95 -16.76 6.49
CA VAL A 144 23.32 -16.46 6.08
C VAL A 144 23.53 -14.96 6.29
N ASP A 145 24.46 -14.63 7.18
CA ASP A 145 24.70 -13.24 7.60
C ASP A 145 26.21 -12.89 7.47
N GLU A 146 26.70 -12.98 6.25
CA GLU A 146 28.09 -12.72 5.92
C GLU A 146 28.34 -11.27 5.49
N GLY A 147 29.62 -10.88 5.36
CA GLY A 147 30.01 -9.55 4.90
C GLY A 147 30.06 -8.49 6.00
N ASN A 148 30.34 -7.26 5.60
CA ASN A 148 30.51 -6.11 6.47
C ASN A 148 29.61 -4.96 6.05
N THR A 149 29.25 -4.11 7.00
CA THR A 149 28.57 -2.83 6.77
C THR A 149 29.53 -1.82 6.11
N LEU A 150 28.98 -0.79 5.47
CA LEU A 150 29.77 0.27 4.84
C LEU A 150 30.53 1.10 5.86
N PRO A 151 31.75 1.57 5.55
CA PRO A 151 32.40 2.64 6.30
C PRO A 151 31.61 3.95 6.18
N ASP A 152 31.79 4.87 7.12
CA ASP A 152 31.08 6.15 7.19
C ASP A 152 31.19 7.03 5.92
N TRP A 153 32.26 6.89 5.17
CA TRP A 153 32.54 7.68 3.94
C TRP A 153 32.07 7.02 2.66
N GLU A 154 31.63 5.73 2.74
CA GLU A 154 31.33 4.92 1.57
C GLU A 154 29.83 4.91 1.30
N ASN A 155 29.44 5.27 0.07
CA ASN A 155 28.05 5.22 -0.38
C ASN A 155 27.86 4.29 -1.60
N ASN A 156 28.92 3.58 -2.03
CA ASN A 156 28.84 2.68 -3.16
C ASN A 156 28.33 1.30 -2.70
N ASN A 157 27.11 0.97 -3.07
CA ASN A 157 26.44 -0.26 -2.68
C ASN A 157 27.08 -1.53 -3.25
N MET A 158 27.96 -1.45 -4.25
CA MET A 158 28.80 -2.59 -4.65
C MET A 158 29.69 -3.12 -3.50
N ASN A 159 30.00 -2.26 -2.52
CA ASN A 159 30.79 -2.58 -1.35
C ASN A 159 29.95 -2.95 -0.12
N ALA A 160 28.63 -2.85 -0.21
CA ALA A 160 27.68 -3.20 0.84
C ALA A 160 27.54 -4.72 0.99
N SER A 161 28.64 -5.40 1.31
CA SER A 161 28.71 -6.86 1.27
C SER A 161 27.76 -7.53 2.27
N LYS A 162 27.44 -6.88 3.40
CA LYS A 162 26.45 -7.35 4.36
C LYS A 162 25.06 -7.37 3.73
N TYR A 163 24.63 -6.24 3.17
CA TYR A 163 23.34 -6.12 2.50
C TYR A 163 23.21 -7.08 1.32
N ILE A 164 24.23 -7.12 0.45
CA ILE A 164 24.27 -8.03 -0.70
C ILE A 164 24.08 -9.47 -0.22
N SER A 165 24.82 -9.92 0.80
CA SER A 165 24.66 -11.27 1.36
C SER A 165 23.24 -11.52 1.85
N ARG A 166 22.66 -10.58 2.59
CA ARG A 166 21.31 -10.72 3.17
C ARG A 166 20.22 -10.82 2.11
N VAL A 167 20.26 -9.97 1.05
CA VAL A 167 19.16 -9.82 0.08
C VAL A 167 19.37 -10.54 -1.25
N THR A 168 20.53 -11.15 -1.50
CA THR A 168 20.79 -11.89 -2.74
C THR A 168 21.08 -13.37 -2.53
N ASP A 169 21.44 -13.79 -1.32
CA ASP A 169 21.66 -15.21 -1.03
C ASP A 169 20.33 -15.98 -1.06
N LYS A 170 20.26 -16.97 -1.94
CA LYS A 170 19.02 -17.75 -2.15
C LYS A 170 18.53 -18.44 -0.88
N ARG A 171 19.44 -18.80 0.04
CA ARG A 171 19.07 -19.43 1.33
C ARG A 171 18.24 -18.47 2.20
N ASN A 172 18.61 -17.18 2.25
CA ASN A 172 17.85 -16.16 2.98
C ASN A 172 16.50 -15.91 2.32
N LEU A 173 16.49 -15.78 0.98
CA LEU A 173 15.29 -15.51 0.21
C LEU A 173 14.27 -16.66 0.33
N GLU A 174 14.73 -17.90 0.20
CA GLU A 174 13.89 -19.09 0.35
C GLU A 174 13.40 -19.27 1.78
N ALA A 175 14.27 -19.09 2.80
CA ALA A 175 13.87 -19.15 4.20
C ALA A 175 12.82 -18.09 4.56
N SER A 176 12.90 -16.89 3.97
CA SER A 176 11.90 -15.83 4.16
C SER A 176 10.56 -16.17 3.52
N ASN A 177 10.58 -16.79 2.34
CA ASN A 177 9.35 -17.29 1.70
C ASN A 177 8.71 -18.43 2.50
N GLU A 178 9.50 -19.38 3.01
CA GLU A 178 9.02 -20.46 3.88
C GLU A 178 8.43 -19.89 5.18
N PHE A 179 9.06 -18.87 5.74
CA PHE A 179 8.54 -18.20 6.91
C PHE A 179 7.21 -17.48 6.64
N PHE A 180 7.07 -16.85 5.46
CA PHE A 180 5.80 -16.24 5.06
C PHE A 180 4.67 -17.27 4.89
N ILE A 181 4.97 -18.43 4.34
CA ILE A 181 3.98 -19.55 4.28
C ILE A 181 3.49 -19.88 5.68
N HIS A 182 4.42 -20.06 6.62
CA HIS A 182 4.07 -20.32 8.03
C HIS A 182 3.28 -19.15 8.64
N PHE A 183 3.66 -17.90 8.38
CA PHE A 183 2.94 -16.71 8.83
C PHE A 183 1.47 -16.73 8.36
N VAL A 184 1.21 -16.97 7.09
CA VAL A 184 -0.16 -17.03 6.53
C VAL A 184 -0.95 -18.17 7.18
N GLU A 185 -0.33 -19.34 7.38
CA GLU A 185 -0.97 -20.45 8.08
C GLU A 185 -1.40 -20.09 9.51
N GLU A 186 -0.55 -19.38 10.26
CA GLU A 186 -0.87 -18.95 11.63
C GLU A 186 -1.98 -17.90 11.65
N VAL A 187 -1.97 -16.95 10.70
CA VAL A 187 -3.07 -15.98 10.52
C VAL A 187 -4.39 -16.69 10.21
N HIS A 188 -4.38 -17.64 9.27
CA HIS A 188 -5.57 -18.41 8.92
C HIS A 188 -6.09 -19.26 10.07
N LYS A 189 -5.21 -19.85 10.91
CA LYS A 189 -5.63 -20.58 12.14
C LYS A 189 -6.38 -19.69 13.14
N LYS A 190 -6.11 -18.39 13.13
CA LYS A 190 -6.85 -17.39 13.91
C LYS A 190 -8.17 -16.96 13.27
N GLY A 191 -8.50 -17.48 12.10
CA GLY A 191 -9.69 -17.09 11.33
C GLY A 191 -9.53 -15.76 10.57
N MET A 192 -8.33 -15.20 10.56
CA MET A 192 -8.00 -13.98 9.84
C MET A 192 -7.45 -14.26 8.44
N ARG A 193 -7.35 -13.24 7.59
CA ARG A 193 -6.86 -13.29 6.20
C ARG A 193 -5.72 -12.32 5.99
N VAL A 194 -4.98 -12.47 4.87
CA VAL A 194 -3.81 -11.65 4.53
C VAL A 194 -3.97 -11.06 3.14
N ILE A 195 -3.88 -9.74 3.02
CA ILE A 195 -3.81 -9.02 1.75
C ILE A 195 -2.41 -8.43 1.59
N LEU A 196 -1.81 -8.63 0.43
CA LEU A 196 -0.49 -8.10 0.06
C LEU A 196 -0.61 -6.80 -0.72
N ASP A 197 0.41 -5.95 -0.61
CA ASP A 197 0.54 -4.73 -1.40
C ASP A 197 1.32 -5.01 -2.69
N GLY A 198 0.69 -4.78 -3.83
CA GLY A 198 1.23 -5.01 -5.17
C GLY A 198 1.66 -3.71 -5.82
N VAL A 199 2.95 -3.43 -5.81
CA VAL A 199 3.56 -2.25 -6.44
C VAL A 199 3.98 -2.61 -7.86
N PHE A 200 3.07 -2.51 -8.83
CA PHE A 200 3.31 -2.98 -10.19
C PHE A 200 3.47 -1.88 -11.24
N ASN A 201 3.22 -0.62 -10.89
CA ASN A 201 3.46 0.51 -11.81
C ASN A 201 4.95 0.81 -12.00
N HIS A 202 5.75 0.62 -10.98
CA HIS A 202 7.19 0.88 -10.93
C HIS A 202 7.88 -0.15 -10.04
N CYS A 203 9.21 -0.16 -10.08
CA CYS A 203 10.03 -0.91 -9.12
C CYS A 203 11.05 0.02 -8.47
N GLY A 204 11.95 -0.50 -7.63
CA GLY A 204 13.05 0.26 -7.08
C GLY A 204 14.27 0.34 -8.01
N SER A 205 15.13 1.33 -7.81
CA SER A 205 16.43 1.41 -8.49
C SER A 205 17.38 0.25 -8.13
N PHE A 206 17.17 -0.35 -6.96
CA PHE A 206 17.86 -1.57 -6.49
C PHE A 206 17.34 -2.86 -7.14
N ASN A 207 16.21 -2.81 -7.86
CA ASN A 207 15.58 -3.99 -8.45
C ASN A 207 16.57 -4.76 -9.34
N LYS A 208 16.57 -6.09 -9.21
CA LYS A 208 17.47 -7.00 -9.97
C LYS A 208 17.39 -6.82 -11.50
N TRP A 209 16.26 -6.32 -12.02
CA TRP A 209 16.09 -6.06 -13.45
C TRP A 209 16.74 -4.75 -13.88
N MET A 210 16.75 -3.74 -13.00
CA MET A 210 17.39 -2.43 -13.24
C MET A 210 18.86 -2.45 -12.81
N ASP A 211 19.12 -2.83 -11.56
CA ASP A 211 20.42 -2.87 -10.89
C ASP A 211 21.20 -1.54 -10.99
N ALA A 212 20.53 -0.41 -10.78
CA ALA A 212 21.17 0.89 -10.80
C ALA A 212 22.22 1.06 -9.67
N GLU A 213 22.08 0.31 -8.59
CA GLU A 213 23.00 0.30 -7.46
C GLU A 213 24.11 -0.77 -7.60
N ARG A 214 24.05 -1.58 -8.67
CA ARG A 214 25.07 -2.57 -9.05
C ARG A 214 25.33 -3.65 -7.98
N ILE A 215 24.32 -4.00 -7.25
CA ILE A 215 24.41 -5.03 -6.19
C ILE A 215 24.32 -6.45 -6.75
N TYR A 216 23.72 -6.61 -7.95
CA TYR A 216 23.59 -7.91 -8.63
C TYR A 216 24.65 -8.15 -9.71
N GLU A 217 25.31 -7.12 -10.22
CA GLU A 217 26.22 -7.17 -11.38
C GLU A 217 27.27 -8.28 -11.29
N ASN A 218 27.77 -8.57 -10.09
CA ASN A 218 28.80 -9.55 -9.85
C ASN A 218 28.32 -10.77 -9.03
N GLN A 219 27.01 -10.92 -8.83
CA GLN A 219 26.47 -12.03 -8.04
C GLN A 219 26.21 -13.25 -8.93
N TYR A 220 26.66 -14.41 -8.47
CA TYR A 220 26.43 -15.67 -9.18
C TYR A 220 24.93 -16.01 -9.22
N GLY A 221 24.46 -16.40 -10.40
CA GLY A 221 23.06 -16.79 -10.61
C GLY A 221 22.11 -15.61 -10.87
N TYR A 222 22.65 -14.41 -11.07
CA TYR A 222 21.90 -13.23 -11.51
C TYR A 222 22.38 -12.75 -12.87
N GLU A 223 21.44 -12.31 -13.70
CA GLU A 223 21.74 -11.61 -14.96
C GLU A 223 22.07 -10.14 -14.69
N LYS A 224 22.81 -9.50 -15.59
CA LYS A 224 23.09 -8.07 -15.49
C LYS A 224 21.81 -7.26 -15.69
N GLY A 225 21.61 -6.27 -14.83
CA GLY A 225 20.48 -5.36 -14.91
C GLY A 225 20.52 -4.46 -16.16
N ALA A 226 19.36 -3.88 -16.48
CA ALA A 226 19.19 -3.03 -17.64
C ALA A 226 20.01 -1.72 -17.59
N PHE A 227 20.26 -1.19 -16.39
CA PHE A 227 21.17 -0.06 -16.18
C PHE A 227 22.62 -0.41 -16.55
N VAL A 228 23.04 -1.61 -16.23
CA VAL A 228 24.44 -2.06 -16.35
C VAL A 228 24.83 -2.34 -17.81
N ASP A 229 23.97 -3.03 -18.56
CA ASP A 229 24.31 -3.55 -19.89
C ASP A 229 23.17 -3.38 -20.90
N ALA A 230 23.49 -2.82 -22.07
CA ALA A 230 22.54 -2.68 -23.20
C ALA A 230 21.97 -4.03 -23.68
N ASN A 231 22.69 -5.13 -23.47
CA ASN A 231 22.26 -6.49 -23.83
C ASN A 231 21.57 -7.25 -22.69
N SER A 232 21.25 -6.57 -21.59
CA SER A 232 20.51 -7.18 -20.48
C SER A 232 19.21 -7.82 -20.97
N PRO A 233 18.84 -9.03 -20.48
CA PRO A 233 17.54 -9.62 -20.80
C PRO A 233 16.37 -8.77 -20.30
N TYR A 234 16.61 -7.85 -19.38
CA TYR A 234 15.63 -6.92 -18.80
C TYR A 234 15.60 -5.55 -19.51
N ARG A 235 16.36 -5.39 -20.61
CA ARG A 235 16.53 -4.10 -21.30
C ARG A 235 15.19 -3.43 -21.65
N HIS A 236 14.20 -4.23 -22.08
CA HIS A 236 12.88 -3.75 -22.51
C HIS A 236 11.85 -3.67 -21.38
N PHE A 237 12.24 -4.03 -20.14
CA PHE A 237 11.39 -3.82 -18.95
C PHE A 237 11.29 -2.34 -18.58
N PHE A 238 12.20 -1.52 -19.14
CA PHE A 238 12.32 -0.10 -18.88
C PHE A 238 12.46 0.66 -20.19
N LYS A 239 11.99 1.92 -20.18
CA LYS A 239 12.20 2.84 -21.28
C LYS A 239 13.46 3.66 -21.01
N PHE A 240 14.42 3.61 -21.94
CA PHE A 240 15.62 4.43 -21.89
C PHE A 240 15.59 5.44 -23.04
N TYR A 241 15.93 6.69 -22.77
CA TYR A 241 15.89 7.77 -23.76
C TYR A 241 17.18 7.87 -24.55
N ASN A 242 18.35 7.65 -23.93
CA ASN A 242 19.65 7.68 -24.59
C ASN A 242 20.21 6.27 -24.83
N GLN A 243 20.18 5.83 -26.08
CA GLN A 243 20.67 4.50 -26.47
C GLN A 243 22.20 4.37 -26.49
N ASN A 244 22.95 5.46 -26.33
CA ASN A 244 24.41 5.48 -26.35
C ASN A 244 25.06 5.65 -24.98
N ALA A 245 24.27 5.66 -23.89
CA ALA A 245 24.75 5.93 -22.55
C ALA A 245 25.28 4.68 -21.79
N TRP A 246 25.18 3.49 -22.38
CA TRP A 246 25.76 2.28 -21.76
C TRP A 246 27.29 2.23 -21.85
N PRO A 247 27.93 1.58 -20.88
CA PRO A 247 27.36 0.94 -19.68
C PRO A 247 26.90 1.95 -18.62
N TYR A 248 26.04 1.50 -17.73
CA TYR A 248 25.50 2.31 -16.61
C TYR A 248 24.62 3.48 -17.07
N ASN A 249 23.60 3.12 -17.83
CA ASN A 249 22.69 4.10 -18.43
C ASN A 249 21.65 4.59 -17.39
N ASP A 250 21.80 5.83 -16.96
CA ASP A 250 20.90 6.51 -16.00
C ASP A 250 19.76 7.30 -16.66
N ASP A 251 19.67 7.29 -18.01
CA ASP A 251 18.65 8.03 -18.77
C ASP A 251 17.40 7.17 -19.03
N TYR A 252 16.81 6.64 -17.94
CA TYR A 252 15.60 5.83 -17.97
C TYR A 252 14.38 6.60 -17.44
N ASP A 253 13.19 6.12 -17.80
CA ASP A 253 11.92 6.64 -17.31
C ASP A 253 11.70 6.27 -15.84
N GLY A 254 11.32 7.26 -15.03
CA GLY A 254 10.95 7.07 -13.64
C GLY A 254 9.54 7.58 -13.38
N TRP A 255 8.80 6.93 -12.50
CA TRP A 255 7.47 7.38 -12.10
C TRP A 255 7.57 8.80 -11.53
N TRP A 256 6.83 9.73 -12.13
CA TRP A 256 6.92 11.18 -11.90
C TRP A 256 8.36 11.74 -11.98
N GLY A 257 9.24 11.10 -12.77
CA GLY A 257 10.64 11.49 -12.94
C GLY A 257 11.59 11.05 -11.84
N HIS A 258 11.11 10.29 -10.85
CA HIS A 258 11.95 9.77 -9.77
C HIS A 258 12.82 8.61 -10.23
N LYS A 259 14.15 8.81 -10.21
CA LYS A 259 15.12 7.76 -10.60
C LYS A 259 15.18 6.59 -9.60
N THR A 260 14.74 6.80 -8.38
CA THR A 260 14.60 5.72 -7.38
C THR A 260 13.43 4.79 -7.67
N LEU A 261 12.51 5.21 -8.55
CA LEU A 261 11.27 4.48 -8.90
C LEU A 261 11.17 4.28 -10.42
N PRO A 262 12.03 3.42 -11.04
CA PRO A 262 11.98 3.12 -12.47
C PRO A 262 10.60 2.65 -12.89
N LYS A 263 9.98 3.32 -13.87
CA LYS A 263 8.68 2.94 -14.39
C LYS A 263 8.78 1.68 -15.24
N LEU A 264 7.89 0.72 -15.00
CA LEU A 264 7.82 -0.53 -15.74
C LEU A 264 7.15 -0.34 -17.11
N ASN A 265 7.80 -0.86 -18.15
CA ASN A 265 7.42 -0.65 -19.56
C ASN A 265 6.75 -1.90 -20.15
N TYR A 266 5.51 -2.12 -19.80
CA TYR A 266 4.74 -3.31 -20.17
C TYR A 266 4.43 -3.40 -21.67
N GLU A 267 4.18 -2.25 -22.34
CA GLU A 267 3.81 -2.20 -23.76
C GLU A 267 4.93 -2.70 -24.67
N GLU A 268 6.19 -2.55 -24.27
CA GLU A 268 7.35 -3.00 -25.05
C GLU A 268 7.89 -4.36 -24.60
N SER A 269 7.34 -4.95 -23.52
CA SER A 269 7.85 -6.21 -22.97
C SER A 269 6.76 -7.19 -22.56
N ARG A 270 6.43 -8.12 -23.48
CA ARG A 270 5.54 -9.24 -23.15
C ARG A 270 6.11 -10.11 -22.02
N GLN A 271 7.42 -10.24 -21.93
CA GLN A 271 8.08 -10.98 -20.85
C GLN A 271 7.78 -10.36 -19.48
N LEU A 272 7.90 -9.03 -19.35
CA LEU A 272 7.53 -8.32 -18.12
C LEU A 272 6.04 -8.49 -17.80
N TYR A 273 5.19 -8.31 -18.81
CA TYR A 273 3.75 -8.48 -18.69
C TYR A 273 3.38 -9.84 -18.07
N ASP A 274 3.86 -10.91 -18.71
CA ASP A 274 3.59 -12.27 -18.24
C ASP A 274 4.22 -12.55 -16.86
N TYR A 275 5.38 -11.94 -16.59
CA TYR A 275 6.05 -12.09 -15.28
C TYR A 275 5.19 -11.54 -14.15
N ILE A 276 4.67 -10.31 -14.29
CA ILE A 276 3.85 -9.69 -13.24
C ILE A 276 2.50 -10.40 -13.08
N LEU A 277 1.87 -10.88 -14.18
CA LEU A 277 0.70 -11.73 -14.05
C LEU A 277 1.00 -13.02 -13.24
N ASN A 278 2.19 -13.61 -13.44
CA ASN A 278 2.61 -14.76 -12.67
C ASN A 278 2.91 -14.42 -11.20
N VAL A 279 3.45 -13.24 -10.90
CA VAL A 279 3.59 -12.75 -9.52
C VAL A 279 2.21 -12.63 -8.86
N GLY A 280 1.25 -12.01 -9.55
CA GLY A 280 -0.14 -11.91 -9.07
C GLY A 280 -0.77 -13.25 -8.73
N ARG A 281 -0.55 -14.25 -9.58
CA ARG A 281 -1.03 -15.63 -9.40
C ARG A 281 -0.30 -16.37 -8.28
N LYS A 282 1.04 -16.27 -8.25
CA LYS A 282 1.92 -17.01 -7.33
C LYS A 282 1.52 -16.82 -5.87
N TRP A 283 1.43 -15.57 -5.42
CA TRP A 283 1.26 -15.26 -4.01
C TRP A 283 -0.13 -15.60 -3.44
N VAL A 284 -1.15 -15.70 -4.30
CA VAL A 284 -2.50 -16.13 -3.89
C VAL A 284 -2.74 -17.63 -4.08
N SER A 285 -1.73 -18.36 -4.56
CA SER A 285 -1.76 -19.81 -4.78
C SER A 285 -1.02 -20.57 -3.68
N PRO A 286 -1.29 -21.87 -3.49
CA PRO A 286 -0.44 -22.72 -2.69
C PRO A 286 1.02 -22.69 -3.19
N PRO A 287 2.01 -22.67 -2.28
CA PRO A 287 1.87 -22.79 -0.84
C PRO A 287 1.65 -21.45 -0.10
N TYR A 288 1.71 -20.29 -0.77
CA TYR A 288 1.68 -18.98 -0.14
C TYR A 288 0.30 -18.59 0.41
N ASN A 289 -0.77 -18.82 -0.38
CA ASN A 289 -2.17 -18.68 0.01
C ASN A 289 -2.57 -17.31 0.61
N ALA A 290 -1.96 -16.21 0.16
CA ALA A 290 -2.49 -14.89 0.50
C ALA A 290 -3.92 -14.73 -0.06
N ASP A 291 -4.75 -13.93 0.60
CA ASP A 291 -6.18 -13.80 0.30
C ASP A 291 -6.50 -12.67 -0.67
N GLY A 292 -5.50 -11.97 -1.17
CA GLY A 292 -5.70 -10.93 -2.17
C GLY A 292 -4.58 -9.91 -2.28
N TRP A 293 -4.87 -8.89 -3.09
CA TRP A 293 -3.97 -7.80 -3.43
C TRP A 293 -4.61 -6.44 -3.16
N ARG A 294 -3.86 -5.55 -2.55
CA ARG A 294 -4.03 -4.11 -2.72
C ARG A 294 -3.05 -3.66 -3.81
N LEU A 295 -3.49 -2.86 -4.74
CA LEU A 295 -2.71 -2.44 -5.90
C LEU A 295 -2.33 -0.97 -5.76
N ASP A 296 -1.03 -0.71 -5.65
CA ASP A 296 -0.44 0.62 -5.53
C ASP A 296 -0.57 1.39 -6.84
N VAL A 297 -1.00 2.65 -6.77
CA VAL A 297 -1.18 3.58 -7.90
C VAL A 297 -1.69 2.90 -9.18
N ALA A 298 -2.71 2.08 -9.03
CA ALA A 298 -3.15 1.12 -10.06
C ALA A 298 -3.58 1.80 -11.38
N ALA A 299 -4.12 3.01 -11.33
CA ALA A 299 -4.52 3.74 -12.53
C ALA A 299 -3.34 4.27 -13.34
N ASP A 300 -2.14 4.40 -12.75
CA ASP A 300 -0.94 4.92 -13.41
C ASP A 300 -0.18 3.85 -14.22
N LEU A 301 -0.54 2.56 -14.05
CA LEU A 301 0.15 1.46 -14.71
C LEU A 301 -0.02 1.53 -16.24
N GLY A 302 1.09 1.38 -16.95
CA GLY A 302 1.13 1.47 -18.40
C GLY A 302 1.32 2.89 -18.92
N GLN A 303 1.14 3.09 -20.24
CA GLN A 303 1.31 4.36 -20.92
C GLN A 303 -0.01 4.92 -21.49
N SER A 304 -1.09 4.11 -21.49
CA SER A 304 -2.40 4.51 -21.98
C SER A 304 -3.52 3.89 -21.13
N GLU A 305 -4.67 4.57 -21.09
CA GLU A 305 -5.86 4.11 -20.38
C GLU A 305 -6.36 2.76 -20.90
N ASP A 306 -6.42 2.59 -22.22
CA ASP A 306 -6.86 1.34 -22.85
C ASP A 306 -5.94 0.16 -22.45
N PHE A 307 -4.62 0.40 -22.41
CA PHE A 307 -3.66 -0.61 -21.96
C PHE A 307 -3.85 -0.93 -20.48
N ASN A 308 -4.01 0.09 -19.64
CA ASN A 308 -4.26 -0.06 -18.21
C ASN A 308 -5.47 -0.97 -17.94
N HIS A 309 -6.60 -0.66 -18.58
CA HIS A 309 -7.81 -1.46 -18.48
C HIS A 309 -7.60 -2.91 -18.93
N GLN A 310 -6.87 -3.13 -20.05
CA GLN A 310 -6.61 -4.49 -20.52
C GLN A 310 -5.70 -5.26 -19.55
N PHE A 311 -4.65 -4.61 -19.03
CA PHE A 311 -3.76 -5.24 -18.05
C PHE A 311 -4.53 -5.70 -16.81
N TRP A 312 -5.42 -4.87 -16.27
CA TRP A 312 -6.18 -5.24 -15.08
C TRP A 312 -7.23 -6.32 -15.33
N ARG A 313 -7.76 -6.44 -16.54
CA ARG A 313 -8.59 -7.60 -16.93
C ARG A 313 -7.78 -8.89 -16.91
N ASP A 314 -6.60 -8.86 -17.50
CA ASP A 314 -5.72 -10.04 -17.55
C ASP A 314 -5.18 -10.38 -16.15
N PHE A 315 -4.86 -9.37 -15.33
CA PHE A 315 -4.45 -9.56 -13.95
C PHE A 315 -5.57 -10.19 -13.11
N ARG A 316 -6.81 -9.67 -13.24
CA ARG A 316 -7.97 -10.29 -12.60
C ARG A 316 -8.13 -11.75 -13.02
N THR A 317 -8.06 -12.02 -14.29
CA THR A 317 -8.16 -13.39 -14.83
C THR A 317 -7.11 -14.29 -14.18
N ALA A 318 -5.85 -13.86 -14.17
CA ALA A 318 -4.74 -14.62 -13.59
C ALA A 318 -4.94 -14.88 -12.08
N VAL A 319 -5.36 -13.88 -11.31
CA VAL A 319 -5.60 -14.00 -9.87
C VAL A 319 -6.81 -14.88 -9.58
N LYS A 320 -7.94 -14.65 -10.26
CA LYS A 320 -9.19 -15.39 -9.99
C LYS A 320 -9.17 -16.82 -10.46
N GLU A 321 -8.39 -17.14 -11.50
CA GLU A 321 -8.13 -18.54 -11.90
C GLU A 321 -7.31 -19.30 -10.85
N ALA A 322 -6.38 -18.60 -10.18
CA ALA A 322 -5.55 -19.19 -9.14
C ALA A 322 -6.29 -19.29 -7.79
N ASN A 323 -7.03 -18.27 -7.44
CA ASN A 323 -7.84 -18.21 -6.22
C ASN A 323 -9.09 -17.34 -6.47
N PRO A 324 -10.25 -17.95 -6.74
CA PRO A 324 -11.50 -17.23 -6.99
C PRO A 324 -11.94 -16.31 -5.84
N GLU A 325 -11.53 -16.64 -4.62
CA GLU A 325 -11.86 -15.88 -3.40
C GLU A 325 -10.84 -14.79 -3.07
N ALA A 326 -9.75 -14.64 -3.83
CA ALA A 326 -8.80 -13.54 -3.62
C ALA A 326 -9.44 -12.21 -3.98
N ILE A 327 -9.35 -11.22 -3.08
CA ILE A 327 -9.81 -9.86 -3.37
C ILE A 327 -8.77 -9.09 -4.18
N ILE A 328 -9.23 -8.22 -5.08
CA ILE A 328 -8.41 -7.27 -5.84
C ILE A 328 -8.91 -5.87 -5.50
N LEU A 329 -8.15 -5.17 -4.66
CA LEU A 329 -8.46 -3.85 -4.14
C LEU A 329 -7.43 -2.86 -4.66
N ALA A 330 -7.85 -1.75 -5.25
CA ALA A 330 -6.93 -0.78 -5.83
C ALA A 330 -6.86 0.52 -5.04
N GLU A 331 -5.69 1.14 -5.04
CA GLU A 331 -5.58 2.55 -4.69
C GLU A 331 -5.99 3.41 -5.87
N HIS A 332 -6.97 4.28 -5.65
CA HIS A 332 -7.41 5.27 -6.63
C HIS A 332 -8.16 6.41 -5.94
N TYR A 333 -7.82 7.65 -6.29
CA TYR A 333 -8.32 8.85 -5.61
C TYR A 333 -9.60 9.43 -6.21
N GLU A 334 -9.95 9.06 -7.44
CA GLU A 334 -11.05 9.66 -8.17
C GLU A 334 -12.15 8.64 -8.48
N ASP A 335 -12.90 8.88 -9.56
CA ASP A 335 -13.97 8.00 -10.01
C ASP A 335 -13.41 6.69 -10.60
N ALA A 336 -13.51 5.61 -9.85
CA ALA A 336 -13.08 4.29 -10.28
C ALA A 336 -14.14 3.53 -11.11
N GLY A 337 -15.23 4.17 -11.50
CA GLY A 337 -16.38 3.51 -12.13
C GLY A 337 -16.02 2.62 -13.33
N SER A 338 -15.05 3.03 -14.17
CA SER A 338 -14.62 2.26 -15.34
C SER A 338 -13.86 0.99 -14.99
N TRP A 339 -13.21 0.90 -13.85
CA TRP A 339 -12.51 -0.29 -13.35
C TRP A 339 -13.39 -1.23 -12.51
N LEU A 340 -14.55 -0.73 -12.02
CA LEU A 340 -15.45 -1.47 -11.13
C LEU A 340 -16.64 -2.08 -11.90
N MET A 341 -16.41 -2.51 -13.14
CA MET A 341 -17.44 -3.12 -14.00
C MET A 341 -17.55 -4.64 -13.84
N GLY A 342 -16.76 -5.24 -12.93
CA GLY A 342 -16.76 -6.67 -12.64
C GLY A 342 -15.70 -7.49 -13.36
N ASP A 343 -14.91 -6.84 -14.21
CA ASP A 343 -13.87 -7.47 -15.03
C ASP A 343 -12.44 -7.04 -14.68
N GLN A 344 -12.27 -6.12 -13.71
CA GLN A 344 -10.97 -5.59 -13.30
C GLN A 344 -10.82 -5.64 -11.78
N TRP A 345 -10.89 -4.49 -11.07
CA TRP A 345 -10.80 -4.47 -9.63
C TRP A 345 -12.14 -4.90 -8.98
N ASP A 346 -12.05 -5.53 -7.82
CA ASP A 346 -13.23 -5.80 -6.99
C ASP A 346 -13.72 -4.52 -6.30
N THR A 347 -12.77 -3.69 -5.82
CA THR A 347 -13.06 -2.47 -5.07
C THR A 347 -11.84 -1.55 -5.00
N ILE A 348 -11.97 -0.45 -4.24
CA ILE A 348 -10.90 0.54 -4.01
C ILE A 348 -10.78 0.92 -2.54
N MET A 349 -9.65 1.56 -2.19
CA MET A 349 -9.52 2.37 -0.98
C MET A 349 -10.51 3.54 -1.08
N ASN A 350 -11.44 3.65 -0.12
CA ASN A 350 -12.62 4.50 -0.26
C ASN A 350 -12.36 5.95 0.20
N TYR A 351 -11.53 6.67 -0.55
CA TYR A 351 -11.20 8.05 -0.24
C TYR A 351 -12.40 8.98 -0.41
N SER A 352 -12.96 9.01 -1.61
CA SER A 352 -13.99 9.99 -1.99
C SER A 352 -15.36 9.71 -1.37
N ALA A 353 -15.76 8.43 -1.20
CA ALA A 353 -17.05 8.07 -0.64
C ALA A 353 -17.01 7.79 0.87
N PHE A 354 -15.86 7.99 1.54
CA PHE A 354 -15.76 7.81 2.98
C PHE A 354 -14.70 8.72 3.64
N MET A 355 -13.40 8.52 3.41
CA MET A 355 -12.34 9.18 4.17
C MET A 355 -12.44 10.71 4.11
N GLU A 356 -12.52 11.27 2.91
CA GLU A 356 -12.54 12.72 2.72
C GLU A 356 -13.80 13.37 3.29
N PRO A 357 -15.04 12.91 2.98
CA PRO A 357 -16.24 13.49 3.55
C PRO A 357 -16.31 13.41 5.07
N VAL A 358 -15.94 12.28 5.67
CA VAL A 358 -15.91 12.13 7.13
C VAL A 358 -14.85 13.05 7.75
N THR A 359 -13.69 13.17 7.12
CA THR A 359 -12.62 14.05 7.59
C THR A 359 -13.08 15.52 7.67
N TRP A 360 -13.47 16.11 6.54
CA TRP A 360 -13.82 17.53 6.55
C TRP A 360 -15.14 17.82 7.29
N PHE A 361 -16.08 16.89 7.32
CA PHE A 361 -17.33 17.06 8.04
C PHE A 361 -17.13 17.15 9.56
N LEU A 362 -16.30 16.27 10.12
CA LEU A 362 -16.05 16.20 11.56
C LEU A 362 -14.91 17.12 12.03
N THR A 363 -13.92 17.37 11.19
CA THR A 363 -12.71 18.11 11.60
C THR A 363 -12.55 19.47 10.90
N GLY A 364 -13.23 19.71 9.79
CA GLY A 364 -12.97 20.90 8.96
C GLY A 364 -11.56 20.94 8.38
N MET A 365 -10.91 19.77 8.24
CA MET A 365 -9.57 19.64 7.68
C MET A 365 -9.60 18.84 6.38
N GLU A 366 -8.60 19.04 5.55
CA GLU A 366 -8.26 18.17 4.44
C GLU A 366 -7.46 16.95 4.95
N LYS A 367 -7.40 15.84 4.22
CA LYS A 367 -6.83 14.54 4.63
C LYS A 367 -5.35 14.56 4.98
N HIS A 368 -4.55 15.48 4.43
CA HIS A 368 -3.14 15.65 4.77
C HIS A 368 -2.88 16.68 5.87
N SER A 369 -3.91 17.38 6.33
CA SER A 369 -3.79 18.58 7.19
C SER A 369 -3.11 19.76 6.49
N ASP A 370 -3.07 19.79 5.17
CA ASP A 370 -2.46 20.88 4.40
C ASP A 370 -3.38 22.10 4.29
N GLU A 371 -4.69 21.91 4.48
CA GLU A 371 -5.70 22.93 4.31
C GLU A 371 -6.87 22.81 5.31
N ARG A 372 -7.42 23.96 5.72
CA ARG A 372 -8.70 24.00 6.44
C ARG A 372 -9.88 24.09 5.49
N ARG A 373 -10.87 23.25 5.74
CA ARG A 373 -12.17 23.24 5.07
C ARG A 373 -13.27 23.63 6.05
N GLY A 374 -13.09 24.79 6.69
CA GLY A 374 -14.04 25.29 7.68
C GLY A 374 -15.46 25.55 7.12
N ASP A 375 -15.60 25.72 5.82
CA ASP A 375 -16.86 25.79 5.08
C ASP A 375 -17.63 24.47 5.07
N LEU A 376 -16.95 23.34 5.27
CA LEU A 376 -17.49 21.98 5.27
C LEU A 376 -17.69 21.40 6.68
N LEU A 377 -17.10 22.01 7.71
CA LEU A 377 -17.24 21.57 9.10
C LEU A 377 -18.71 21.60 9.53
N GLY A 378 -19.28 20.42 9.85
CA GLY A 378 -20.67 20.29 10.25
C GLY A 378 -21.71 20.59 9.14
N ASN A 379 -21.26 20.77 7.89
CA ASN A 379 -22.14 21.04 6.78
C ASN A 379 -22.84 19.74 6.31
N THR A 380 -23.97 19.45 6.92
CA THR A 380 -24.75 18.21 6.67
C THR A 380 -25.16 18.07 5.21
N GLN A 381 -25.55 19.16 4.54
CA GLN A 381 -25.97 19.06 3.15
C GLN A 381 -24.80 18.68 2.24
N ALA A 382 -23.64 19.32 2.40
CA ALA A 382 -22.44 18.99 1.65
C ALA A 382 -21.99 17.55 1.91
N PHE A 383 -22.08 17.08 3.18
CA PHE A 383 -21.74 15.71 3.55
C PHE A 383 -22.64 14.69 2.85
N VAL A 384 -23.97 14.87 2.94
CA VAL A 384 -24.94 13.97 2.31
C VAL A 384 -24.77 13.97 0.80
N ASP A 385 -24.61 15.13 0.18
CA ASP A 385 -24.44 15.26 -1.27
C ASP A 385 -23.15 14.54 -1.74
N ALA A 386 -22.03 14.71 -1.04
CA ALA A 386 -20.77 14.04 -1.35
C ALA A 386 -20.90 12.52 -1.20
N MET A 387 -21.43 12.04 -0.07
CA MET A 387 -21.60 10.60 0.19
C MET A 387 -22.53 9.96 -0.85
N VAL A 388 -23.68 10.55 -1.13
CA VAL A 388 -24.62 10.02 -2.14
C VAL A 388 -23.99 10.03 -3.54
N TYR A 389 -23.30 11.12 -3.90
CA TYR A 389 -22.64 11.21 -5.20
C TYR A 389 -21.59 10.12 -5.37
N HIS A 390 -20.62 10.05 -4.47
CA HIS A 390 -19.50 9.12 -4.60
C HIS A 390 -19.92 7.67 -4.43
N MET A 391 -20.80 7.34 -3.47
CA MET A 391 -21.32 5.98 -3.31
C MET A 391 -22.11 5.52 -4.55
N SER A 392 -22.80 6.42 -5.25
CA SER A 392 -23.55 6.08 -6.47
C SER A 392 -22.65 5.65 -7.64
N ARG A 393 -21.34 5.98 -7.59
CA ARG A 393 -20.36 5.58 -8.60
C ARG A 393 -19.91 4.13 -8.46
N PHE A 394 -20.10 3.52 -7.30
CA PHE A 394 -19.82 2.11 -7.09
C PHE A 394 -20.94 1.20 -7.63
N GLN A 395 -20.55 -0.01 -8.07
CA GLN A 395 -21.48 -1.12 -8.10
C GLN A 395 -21.67 -1.65 -6.66
N TYR A 396 -22.85 -2.17 -6.35
CA TYR A 396 -23.15 -2.61 -4.98
C TYR A 396 -22.14 -3.66 -4.43
N PRO A 397 -21.71 -4.69 -5.19
CA PRO A 397 -20.71 -5.61 -4.70
C PRO A 397 -19.38 -4.94 -4.34
N SER A 398 -18.93 -3.96 -5.13
CA SER A 398 -17.71 -3.18 -4.84
C SER A 398 -17.84 -2.30 -3.60
N LEU A 399 -18.99 -1.66 -3.44
CA LEU A 399 -19.26 -0.78 -2.27
C LEU A 399 -19.17 -1.57 -0.96
N MET A 400 -19.73 -2.79 -0.94
CA MET A 400 -19.79 -3.60 0.28
C MET A 400 -18.44 -4.12 0.76
N VAL A 401 -17.40 -4.03 -0.07
CA VAL A 401 -16.02 -4.44 0.26
C VAL A 401 -15.02 -3.29 0.15
N SER A 402 -15.49 -2.04 -0.06
CA SER A 402 -14.62 -0.87 -0.16
C SER A 402 -13.95 -0.56 1.18
N MET A 403 -12.65 -0.22 1.15
CA MET A 403 -11.89 0.08 2.36
C MET A 403 -12.30 1.44 2.94
N ASN A 404 -13.05 1.42 4.02
CA ASN A 404 -13.44 2.62 4.77
C ASN A 404 -12.40 2.91 5.84
N GLU A 405 -11.42 3.74 5.55
CA GLU A 405 -10.35 4.11 6.47
C GLU A 405 -10.46 5.56 6.94
N LEU A 406 -10.04 5.83 8.17
CA LEU A 406 -9.92 7.17 8.72
C LEU A 406 -8.50 7.70 8.56
N SER A 407 -7.53 6.82 8.67
CA SER A 407 -6.10 7.08 8.51
C SER A 407 -5.46 6.00 7.66
N ASN A 408 -4.32 6.32 7.03
CA ASN A 408 -3.44 5.34 6.39
C ASN A 408 -1.99 5.83 6.39
N HIS A 409 -1.10 5.13 5.72
CA HIS A 409 0.33 5.40 5.69
C HIS A 409 0.76 6.65 4.91
N ASP A 410 -0.16 7.29 4.15
CA ASP A 410 0.11 8.50 3.34
C ASP A 410 -0.51 9.76 3.94
N HIS A 411 -1.59 9.63 4.69
CA HIS A 411 -2.36 10.76 5.19
C HIS A 411 -2.07 11.03 6.66
N SER A 412 -2.33 12.25 7.12
CA SER A 412 -2.28 12.55 8.55
C SER A 412 -3.25 11.64 9.30
N ARG A 413 -2.94 11.29 10.55
CA ARG A 413 -3.85 10.47 11.36
C ARG A 413 -5.11 11.26 11.70
N PHE A 414 -6.26 10.61 11.70
CA PHE A 414 -7.55 11.28 11.93
C PHE A 414 -7.55 11.99 13.29
N LEU A 415 -7.01 11.36 14.32
CA LEU A 415 -6.93 11.98 15.64
C LEU A 415 -6.14 13.30 15.59
N THR A 416 -5.05 13.38 14.85
CA THR A 416 -4.29 14.63 14.63
C THR A 416 -5.15 15.68 13.92
N ARG A 417 -5.93 15.32 12.89
CA ARG A 417 -6.79 16.30 12.20
C ARG A 417 -7.78 17.00 13.13
N THR A 418 -8.17 16.35 14.23
CA THR A 418 -9.08 16.95 15.24
C THR A 418 -8.49 18.14 15.96
N ASN A 419 -7.18 18.38 15.89
CA ASN A 419 -6.53 19.56 16.49
C ASN A 419 -6.61 20.82 15.61
N HIS A 420 -7.08 20.68 14.39
CA HIS A 420 -7.26 21.76 13.39
C HIS A 420 -5.98 22.53 13.03
N ILE A 421 -4.81 21.94 13.21
CA ILE A 421 -3.52 22.57 12.87
C ILE A 421 -3.17 22.23 11.42
N VAL A 422 -2.91 23.28 10.63
CA VAL A 422 -2.49 23.17 9.23
C VAL A 422 -0.98 23.09 9.15
N GLY A 423 -0.45 22.10 8.44
CA GLY A 423 0.96 21.96 8.11
C GLY A 423 1.49 20.54 8.29
N ARG A 424 2.79 20.41 8.07
CA ARG A 424 3.51 19.13 8.07
C ARG A 424 4.65 19.15 9.11
N VAL A 425 5.18 17.98 9.41
CA VAL A 425 6.20 17.76 10.43
C VAL A 425 7.46 18.58 10.22
N ASP A 426 7.90 18.79 8.99
CA ASP A 426 9.09 19.57 8.62
C ASP A 426 9.07 21.03 9.12
N LYS A 427 7.87 21.60 9.26
CA LYS A 427 7.65 22.97 9.72
C LYS A 427 7.18 23.08 11.16
N LEU A 428 6.44 22.07 11.63
CA LEU A 428 5.73 22.13 12.90
C LEU A 428 6.43 21.32 14.01
N GLY A 429 7.16 20.27 13.64
CA GLY A 429 7.67 19.26 14.56
C GLY A 429 6.62 18.24 14.97
N SER A 430 7.07 17.03 15.29
CA SER A 430 6.20 15.88 15.55
C SER A 430 5.31 16.04 16.80
N GLU A 431 5.77 16.77 17.83
CA GLU A 431 5.01 16.97 19.07
C GLU A 431 3.71 17.75 18.88
N VAL A 432 3.65 18.60 17.85
CA VAL A 432 2.45 19.41 17.56
C VAL A 432 1.28 18.53 17.12
N ALA A 433 1.53 17.37 16.49
CA ALA A 433 0.50 16.44 16.07
C ALA A 433 -0.32 15.89 17.26
N ASN A 434 0.26 15.84 18.45
CA ASN A 434 -0.37 15.32 19.67
C ASN A 434 -1.17 16.38 20.46
N GLN A 435 -0.98 17.67 20.12
CA GLN A 435 -1.54 18.77 20.92
C GLN A 435 -3.00 19.03 20.58
N ASN A 436 -3.82 19.25 21.61
CA ASN A 436 -5.22 19.67 21.48
C ASN A 436 -6.08 18.72 20.62
N VAL A 437 -5.75 17.44 20.55
CA VAL A 437 -6.56 16.43 19.86
C VAL A 437 -7.88 16.19 20.59
N ASN A 438 -8.93 15.85 19.84
CA ASN A 438 -10.25 15.63 20.37
C ASN A 438 -10.69 14.17 20.16
N LYS A 439 -10.53 13.35 21.18
CA LYS A 439 -10.94 11.93 21.16
C LYS A 439 -12.44 11.72 20.96
N PHE A 440 -13.30 12.65 21.40
CA PHE A 440 -14.75 12.49 21.19
C PHE A 440 -15.10 12.59 19.71
N VAL A 441 -14.51 13.53 18.98
CA VAL A 441 -14.66 13.62 17.51
C VAL A 441 -14.11 12.38 16.82
N PHE A 442 -13.00 11.84 17.31
CA PHE A 442 -12.46 10.58 16.78
C PHE A 442 -13.41 9.41 17.03
N MET A 443 -14.01 9.29 18.22
CA MET A 443 -15.01 8.26 18.52
C MET A 443 -16.25 8.38 17.62
N GLU A 444 -16.72 9.60 17.32
CA GLU A 444 -17.79 9.82 16.34
C GLU A 444 -17.42 9.29 14.96
N ALA A 445 -16.19 9.56 14.50
CA ALA A 445 -15.68 9.05 13.23
C ALA A 445 -15.64 7.51 13.21
N VAL A 446 -15.17 6.87 14.30
CA VAL A 446 -15.15 5.41 14.44
C VAL A 446 -16.57 4.82 14.39
N ILE A 447 -17.55 5.45 15.02
CA ILE A 447 -18.96 5.01 14.94
C ILE A 447 -19.44 5.04 13.49
N ILE A 448 -19.15 6.11 12.75
CA ILE A 448 -19.48 6.18 11.33
C ILE A 448 -18.74 5.07 10.57
N GLN A 449 -17.45 4.88 10.79
CA GLN A 449 -16.64 3.87 10.12
C GLN A 449 -17.21 2.46 10.30
N MET A 450 -17.59 2.09 11.52
CA MET A 450 -18.08 0.75 11.85
C MET A 450 -19.53 0.50 11.39
N THR A 451 -20.26 1.54 11.00
CA THR A 451 -21.68 1.43 10.63
C THR A 451 -21.98 1.81 9.18
N TRP A 452 -20.99 2.34 8.46
CA TRP A 452 -21.15 2.73 7.05
C TRP A 452 -20.96 1.52 6.11
N PRO A 453 -21.68 1.46 4.96
CA PRO A 453 -21.48 0.39 3.98
C PRO A 453 -20.04 0.32 3.49
N GLY A 454 -19.45 -0.86 3.51
CA GLY A 454 -18.05 -1.12 3.14
C GLY A 454 -17.32 -1.92 4.20
N ALA A 455 -16.02 -2.08 4.05
CA ALA A 455 -15.12 -2.78 4.98
C ALA A 455 -14.40 -1.74 5.86
N PRO A 456 -14.76 -1.59 7.14
CA PRO A 456 -14.02 -0.70 8.04
C PRO A 456 -12.57 -1.13 8.11
N THR A 457 -11.65 -0.17 8.00
CA THR A 457 -10.23 -0.43 7.98
C THR A 457 -9.51 0.44 9.00
N VAL A 458 -8.91 -0.20 9.98
CA VAL A 458 -8.12 0.47 11.03
C VAL A 458 -6.67 0.53 10.58
N TYR A 459 -6.09 1.71 10.56
CA TYR A 459 -4.64 1.88 10.42
C TYR A 459 -3.98 1.64 11.78
N TYR A 460 -2.99 0.73 11.84
CA TYR A 460 -2.37 0.32 13.10
C TYR A 460 -2.06 1.50 14.02
N GLY A 461 -2.41 1.39 15.28
CA GLY A 461 -2.18 2.42 16.28
C GLY A 461 -3.27 3.48 16.40
N ASP A 462 -4.22 3.59 15.46
CA ASP A 462 -5.37 4.49 15.63
C ASP A 462 -6.17 4.11 16.88
N GLU A 463 -6.37 2.81 17.11
CA GLU A 463 -7.05 2.27 18.30
C GLU A 463 -6.25 2.49 19.60
N ALA A 464 -4.96 2.80 19.49
CA ALA A 464 -4.06 3.09 20.61
C ALA A 464 -3.80 4.60 20.78
N GLY A 465 -4.52 5.47 20.05
CA GLY A 465 -4.40 6.91 20.15
C GLY A 465 -3.15 7.50 19.50
N VAL A 466 -2.53 6.80 18.56
CA VAL A 466 -1.36 7.31 17.84
C VAL A 466 -1.73 8.50 16.98
N CYS A 467 -0.97 9.58 17.10
CA CYS A 467 -1.05 10.78 16.28
C CYS A 467 0.07 10.81 15.25
N GLY A 468 -0.05 11.72 14.27
CA GLY A 468 0.99 11.98 13.27
C GLY A 468 0.45 12.85 12.14
N PHE A 469 1.24 13.80 11.66
CA PHE A 469 0.98 14.51 10.41
C PHE A 469 1.14 13.51 9.23
N THR A 470 0.91 13.96 8.00
CA THR A 470 1.12 13.12 6.82
C THR A 470 2.53 12.51 6.81
N ASP A 471 2.75 11.49 5.99
CA ASP A 471 4.03 10.79 5.95
C ASP A 471 5.25 11.72 5.94
N PRO A 472 6.33 11.37 6.63
CA PRO A 472 6.56 10.11 7.37
C PRO A 472 6.00 10.08 8.81
N ASP A 473 5.51 11.19 9.38
CA ASP A 473 5.14 11.32 10.79
C ASP A 473 3.96 10.43 11.21
N ASN A 474 3.05 10.10 10.29
CA ASN A 474 1.95 9.16 10.54
C ASN A 474 2.42 7.71 10.74
N ARG A 475 3.67 7.38 10.36
CA ARG A 475 4.28 6.04 10.42
C ARG A 475 5.05 5.83 11.72
N ARG A 476 4.54 6.36 12.83
CA ARG A 476 5.09 6.14 14.18
C ARG A 476 4.92 4.70 14.60
N THR A 477 5.76 4.24 15.53
CA THR A 477 5.67 2.89 16.09
C THR A 477 4.38 2.68 16.87
N TYR A 478 3.92 1.42 16.90
CA TYR A 478 2.83 1.04 17.79
C TYR A 478 3.29 1.14 19.25
N PRO A 479 2.54 1.83 20.14
CA PRO A 479 3.01 2.12 21.49
C PRO A 479 2.74 0.95 22.47
N TRP A 480 3.28 -0.24 22.23
CA TRP A 480 3.07 -1.41 23.07
C TRP A 480 3.34 -1.15 24.55
N GLY A 481 2.32 -1.36 25.40
CA GLY A 481 2.39 -1.11 26.84
C GLY A 481 2.20 0.35 27.27
N HIS A 482 1.97 1.24 26.30
CA HIS A 482 1.74 2.69 26.49
C HIS A 482 0.52 3.19 25.71
N GLU A 483 -0.41 2.27 25.39
CA GLU A 483 -1.58 2.58 24.59
C GLU A 483 -2.48 3.60 25.29
N ASP A 484 -2.89 4.62 24.60
CA ASP A 484 -3.87 5.60 25.06
C ASP A 484 -5.29 5.15 24.65
N LYS A 485 -5.86 4.26 25.44
CA LYS A 485 -7.17 3.61 25.19
C LYS A 485 -8.36 4.47 25.57
#